data_1c6ffa64a2f2f67ee7b680f7b9d38f7a
#
_entry.id   1c6ffa64a2f2f67ee7b680f7b9d38f7a
#
_cell.length_a   1.000
_cell.length_b   1.000
_cell.length_c   1.000
_cell.angle_alpha   90.00
_cell.angle_beta   90.00
_cell.angle_gamma   90.00
#
_symmetry.space_group_name_H-M   'P 1'
#
loop_
_entity.id
_entity.type
_entity.pdbx_description
1 polymer ?
#
loop_
_entity_poly.entity_id
_entity_poly.type
_entity_poly.pdbx_seq_one_letter_code
_entity_poly.pdbx_strand_id
1 'polypeptide(L)'
;MTSVLQNQVAVVTGAGRGIGRAIALRFANAGADVVCVSRTAENSEKVAGEVRALGRKAWAHAVDVADAKAVEATADRILSEAGRVDILINNAGITRDGLLMRMSEADWDAVLDTNLKGAFIFTKAFSRAFLKQRSGRIINISSVIGLIGNAGQCNYAASKSALFGFTKSIARELGSRGVTVNAIAPGFIETDMTATMAPEMRAELLKKIPLNALGHPEDIAEAALFLAGPSGRYITGQALTVDGGMVM
;
A
#
# COMPACT_ATOMS: atom_id res chain seq x y z
N MET A 1 -2.72 6.67 25.45
CA MET A 1 -3.44 5.99 24.35
C MET A 1 -2.88 4.59 24.24
N THR A 2 -3.70 3.56 24.25
CA THR A 2 -3.24 2.18 24.10
C THR A 2 -2.67 2.00 22.68
N SER A 3 -1.41 1.54 22.59
CA SER A 3 -0.73 1.27 21.32
C SER A 3 -1.39 0.06 20.65
N VAL A 4 -2.32 0.31 19.72
CA VAL A 4 -3.17 -0.74 19.10
C VAL A 4 -2.39 -1.75 18.26
N LEU A 5 -1.16 -1.42 17.85
CA LEU A 5 -0.24 -2.30 17.11
C LEU A 5 1.00 -2.68 17.94
N GLN A 6 0.91 -2.63 19.28
CA GLN A 6 2.03 -2.98 20.14
C GLN A 6 2.56 -4.39 19.85
N ASN A 7 3.88 -4.52 19.76
CA ASN A 7 4.60 -5.78 19.49
C ASN A 7 4.29 -6.40 18.09
N GLN A 8 3.76 -5.64 17.16
CA GLN A 8 3.55 -6.07 15.79
C GLN A 8 4.65 -5.51 14.88
N VAL A 9 4.98 -6.25 13.83
CA VAL A 9 5.91 -5.84 12.78
C VAL A 9 5.13 -5.62 11.50
N ALA A 10 5.22 -4.40 10.96
CA ALA A 10 4.59 -4.03 9.70
C ALA A 10 5.62 -3.85 8.59
N VAL A 11 5.43 -4.51 7.46
CA VAL A 11 6.19 -4.29 6.23
C VAL A 11 5.40 -3.35 5.34
N VAL A 12 6.01 -2.23 4.94
CA VAL A 12 5.38 -1.24 4.06
C VAL A 12 6.20 -1.10 2.79
N THR A 13 5.64 -1.49 1.64
CA THR A 13 6.29 -1.29 0.34
C THR A 13 5.99 0.12 -0.18
N GLY A 14 6.95 0.71 -0.90
CA GLY A 14 6.82 2.11 -1.31
C GLY A 14 6.83 3.09 -0.13
N ALA A 15 7.49 2.74 0.99
CA ALA A 15 7.47 3.51 2.23
C ALA A 15 8.22 4.85 2.15
N GLY A 16 9.01 5.11 1.11
CA GLY A 16 9.95 6.22 1.06
C GLY A 16 9.32 7.62 0.99
N ARG A 17 8.04 7.74 0.64
CA ARG A 17 7.31 9.02 0.53
C ARG A 17 5.79 8.82 0.50
N GLY A 18 5.04 9.93 0.49
CA GLY A 18 3.60 9.98 0.29
C GLY A 18 2.83 9.05 1.23
N ILE A 19 1.87 8.31 0.69
CA ILE A 19 0.99 7.41 1.44
C ILE A 19 1.80 6.35 2.22
N GLY A 20 2.79 5.73 1.58
CA GLY A 20 3.60 4.69 2.24
C GLY A 20 4.37 5.21 3.46
N ARG A 21 4.95 6.43 3.36
CA ARG A 21 5.60 7.09 4.51
C ARG A 21 4.59 7.40 5.61
N ALA A 22 3.43 7.96 5.27
CA ALA A 22 2.39 8.27 6.25
C ALA A 22 1.92 7.01 6.99
N ILE A 23 1.69 5.90 6.28
CA ILE A 23 1.34 4.61 6.91
C ILE A 23 2.45 4.13 7.84
N ALA A 24 3.72 4.17 7.40
CA ALA A 24 4.85 3.74 8.21
C ALA A 24 4.94 4.51 9.54
N LEU A 25 4.85 5.84 9.48
CA LEU A 25 4.88 6.70 10.67
C LEU A 25 3.64 6.53 11.56
N ARG A 26 2.46 6.38 10.95
CA ARG A 26 1.23 6.18 11.70
C ARG A 26 1.22 4.85 12.44
N PHE A 27 1.75 3.79 11.83
CA PHE A 27 1.88 2.49 12.47
C PHE A 27 2.93 2.50 13.59
N ALA A 28 4.04 3.20 13.40
CA ALA A 28 5.03 3.43 14.45
C ALA A 28 4.42 4.15 15.67
N ASN A 29 3.66 5.22 15.43
CA ASN A 29 2.92 5.93 16.49
C ASN A 29 1.87 5.05 17.18
N ALA A 30 1.35 4.04 16.49
CA ALA A 30 0.43 3.04 17.06
C ALA A 30 1.16 1.87 17.76
N GLY A 31 2.49 1.89 17.84
CA GLY A 31 3.30 0.93 18.59
C GLY A 31 3.91 -0.21 17.76
N ALA A 32 3.76 -0.21 16.43
CA ALA A 32 4.39 -1.20 15.59
C ALA A 32 5.88 -0.91 15.38
N ASP A 33 6.67 -1.96 15.18
CA ASP A 33 7.97 -1.89 14.53
C ASP A 33 7.77 -1.95 13.01
N VAL A 34 8.58 -1.23 12.24
CA VAL A 34 8.28 -1.03 10.81
C VAL A 34 9.45 -1.40 9.92
N VAL A 35 9.19 -2.19 8.89
CA VAL A 35 10.10 -2.46 7.80
C VAL A 35 9.74 -1.54 6.63
N CYS A 36 10.62 -0.59 6.36
CA CYS A 36 10.47 0.37 5.27
C CYS A 36 11.10 -0.20 3.99
N VAL A 37 10.29 -0.50 2.99
CA VAL A 37 10.75 -1.01 1.70
C VAL A 37 10.56 0.04 0.62
N SER A 38 11.62 0.37 -0.11
CA SER A 38 11.55 1.25 -1.27
C SER A 38 12.55 0.81 -2.35
N ARG A 39 12.47 1.40 -3.54
CA ARG A 39 13.40 1.08 -4.64
C ARG A 39 14.82 1.59 -4.38
N THR A 40 14.98 2.68 -3.62
CA THR A 40 16.27 3.27 -3.29
C THR A 40 16.55 3.18 -1.80
N ALA A 41 17.80 2.87 -1.43
CA ALA A 41 18.21 2.72 -0.04
C ALA A 41 18.02 4.03 0.76
N GLU A 42 18.33 5.19 0.14
CA GLU A 42 18.18 6.50 0.76
C GLU A 42 16.75 6.75 1.23
N ASN A 43 15.76 6.47 0.36
CA ASN A 43 14.36 6.71 0.69
C ASN A 43 13.83 5.80 1.81
N SER A 44 14.22 4.52 1.80
CA SER A 44 13.82 3.60 2.87
C SER A 44 14.51 3.95 4.20
N GLU A 45 15.79 4.30 4.16
CA GLU A 45 16.55 4.64 5.36
C GLU A 45 16.07 5.95 6.00
N LYS A 46 15.74 6.96 5.19
CA LYS A 46 15.15 8.21 5.68
C LYS A 46 13.91 7.93 6.54
N VAL A 47 12.95 7.16 6.03
CA VAL A 47 11.71 6.88 6.76
C VAL A 47 11.95 5.93 7.94
N ALA A 48 12.85 4.96 7.81
CA ALA A 48 13.25 4.12 8.93
C ALA A 48 13.89 4.94 10.07
N GLY A 49 14.68 5.97 9.74
CA GLY A 49 15.21 6.94 10.70
C GLY A 49 14.10 7.71 11.44
N GLU A 50 13.08 8.16 10.71
CA GLU A 50 11.91 8.84 11.30
C GLU A 50 11.14 7.90 12.25
N VAL A 51 10.96 6.63 11.88
CA VAL A 51 10.33 5.61 12.75
C VAL A 51 11.14 5.37 14.01
N ARG A 52 12.48 5.29 13.90
CA ARG A 52 13.37 5.14 15.06
C ARG A 52 13.29 6.36 15.99
N ALA A 53 13.15 7.56 15.46
CA ALA A 53 12.95 8.78 16.23
C ALA A 53 11.64 8.76 17.05
N LEU A 54 10.64 7.98 16.63
CA LEU A 54 9.41 7.70 17.38
C LEU A 54 9.58 6.59 18.45
N GLY A 55 10.82 6.12 18.69
CA GLY A 55 11.11 5.09 19.69
C GLY A 55 10.75 3.66 19.25
N ARG A 56 10.54 3.40 17.95
CA ARG A 56 10.26 2.06 17.43
C ARG A 56 11.46 1.48 16.70
N LYS A 57 11.50 0.14 16.59
CA LYS A 57 12.49 -0.50 15.73
C LYS A 57 12.10 -0.28 14.28
N ALA A 58 13.10 -0.04 13.44
CA ALA A 58 12.87 0.06 12.01
C ALA A 58 14.04 -0.52 11.20
N TRP A 59 13.70 -1.21 10.13
CA TRP A 59 14.63 -1.77 9.15
C TRP A 59 14.35 -1.12 7.78
N ALA A 60 15.40 -0.87 7.03
CA ALA A 60 15.33 -0.30 5.70
C ALA A 60 15.83 -1.31 4.67
N HIS A 61 15.02 -1.59 3.66
CA HIS A 61 15.40 -2.47 2.56
C HIS A 61 15.17 -1.79 1.22
N ALA A 62 16.20 -1.87 0.36
CA ALA A 62 16.09 -1.41 -1.02
C ALA A 62 15.86 -2.61 -1.93
N VAL A 63 14.70 -2.61 -2.61
CA VAL A 63 14.35 -3.65 -3.58
C VAL A 63 13.35 -3.13 -4.59
N ASP A 64 13.51 -3.53 -5.85
CA ASP A 64 12.46 -3.37 -6.84
C ASP A 64 11.41 -4.47 -6.62
N VAL A 65 10.17 -4.05 -6.35
CA VAL A 65 9.06 -4.98 -6.06
C VAL A 65 8.70 -5.88 -7.25
N ALA A 66 9.10 -5.52 -8.46
CA ALA A 66 8.90 -6.32 -9.67
C ALA A 66 9.92 -7.47 -9.82
N ASP A 67 11.06 -7.41 -9.11
CA ASP A 67 12.07 -8.47 -9.13
C ASP A 67 11.76 -9.56 -8.09
N ALA A 68 11.18 -10.65 -8.57
CA ALA A 68 10.74 -11.75 -7.71
C ALA A 68 11.87 -12.38 -6.89
N LYS A 69 13.08 -12.54 -7.46
CA LYS A 69 14.22 -13.15 -6.76
C LYS A 69 14.74 -12.21 -5.67
N ALA A 70 14.88 -10.93 -6.00
CA ALA A 70 15.32 -9.92 -5.04
C ALA A 70 14.31 -9.75 -3.90
N VAL A 71 13.01 -9.80 -4.18
CA VAL A 71 11.95 -9.73 -3.16
C VAL A 71 11.97 -10.97 -2.25
N GLU A 72 12.13 -12.18 -2.80
CA GLU A 72 12.22 -13.41 -2.01
C GLU A 72 13.41 -13.34 -1.03
N ALA A 73 14.60 -13.00 -1.52
CA ALA A 73 15.78 -12.83 -0.68
C ALA A 73 15.59 -11.71 0.37
N THR A 74 14.91 -10.62 0.02
CA THR A 74 14.60 -9.52 0.95
C THR A 74 13.61 -9.97 2.02
N ALA A 75 12.60 -10.74 1.66
CA ALA A 75 11.61 -11.26 2.62
C ALA A 75 12.26 -12.22 3.64
N ASP A 76 13.19 -13.08 3.19
CA ASP A 76 13.95 -13.97 4.09
C ASP A 76 14.80 -13.17 5.08
N ARG A 77 15.45 -12.09 4.60
CA ARG A 77 16.21 -11.17 5.46
C ARG A 77 15.32 -10.49 6.47
N ILE A 78 14.16 -9.96 6.04
CA ILE A 78 13.19 -9.32 6.94
C ILE A 78 12.74 -10.29 8.04
N LEU A 79 12.39 -11.52 7.67
CA LEU A 79 11.99 -12.54 8.65
C LEU A 79 13.13 -12.92 9.63
N SER A 80 14.37 -12.93 9.16
CA SER A 80 15.54 -13.18 10.00
C SER A 80 15.82 -12.02 10.96
N GLU A 81 15.72 -10.77 10.49
CA GLU A 81 16.06 -9.57 11.25
C GLU A 81 14.95 -9.16 12.23
N ALA A 82 13.70 -9.20 11.80
CA ALA A 82 12.55 -8.80 12.61
C ALA A 82 11.90 -9.95 13.40
N GLY A 83 12.20 -11.19 13.04
CA GLY A 83 11.70 -12.40 13.71
C GLY A 83 10.25 -12.76 13.35
N ARG A 84 9.46 -11.79 12.90
CA ARG A 84 8.05 -11.95 12.52
C ARG A 84 7.60 -10.87 11.56
N VAL A 85 6.49 -11.11 10.88
CA VAL A 85 5.74 -10.10 10.12
C VAL A 85 4.26 -10.29 10.44
N ASP A 86 3.60 -9.23 10.90
CA ASP A 86 2.18 -9.26 11.28
C ASP A 86 1.30 -8.55 10.26
N ILE A 87 1.86 -7.50 9.63
CA ILE A 87 1.13 -6.65 8.70
C ILE A 87 1.96 -6.46 7.43
N LEU A 88 1.32 -6.63 6.28
CA LEU A 88 1.89 -6.30 4.97
C LEU A 88 1.04 -5.23 4.30
N ILE A 89 1.68 -4.11 3.95
CA ILE A 89 1.10 -3.03 3.16
C ILE A 89 1.72 -3.05 1.76
N ASN A 90 0.96 -3.52 0.79
CA ASN A 90 1.31 -3.44 -0.62
C ASN A 90 0.93 -2.05 -1.15
N ASN A 91 1.83 -1.09 -1.01
CA ASN A 91 1.60 0.30 -1.41
C ASN A 91 2.48 0.73 -2.60
N ALA A 92 3.59 0.06 -2.87
CA ALA A 92 4.44 0.40 -4.01
C ALA A 92 3.64 0.47 -5.31
N GLY A 93 3.82 1.54 -6.06
CA GLY A 93 3.13 1.75 -7.31
C GLY A 93 3.70 2.92 -8.11
N ILE A 94 3.49 2.85 -9.42
CA ILE A 94 3.87 3.88 -10.39
C ILE A 94 2.71 4.15 -11.34
N THR A 95 2.76 5.31 -12.02
CA THR A 95 1.96 5.62 -13.20
C THR A 95 2.87 5.77 -14.41
N ARG A 96 2.35 5.44 -15.59
CA ARG A 96 2.91 5.73 -16.92
C ARG A 96 1.73 6.11 -17.80
N ASP A 97 1.34 7.38 -17.69
CA ASP A 97 0.13 7.88 -18.32
C ASP A 97 0.35 8.14 -19.81
N GLY A 98 -0.61 7.74 -20.62
CA GLY A 98 -0.59 7.92 -22.06
C GLY A 98 -1.90 7.44 -22.68
N LEU A 99 -2.34 8.10 -23.76
CA LEU A 99 -3.51 7.64 -24.51
C LEU A 99 -3.25 6.23 -25.07
N LEU A 100 -4.25 5.38 -25.11
CA LEU A 100 -4.15 3.97 -25.53
C LEU A 100 -3.37 3.81 -26.86
N MET A 101 -3.65 4.65 -27.86
CA MET A 101 -2.99 4.58 -29.15
C MET A 101 -1.47 4.89 -29.13
N ARG A 102 -0.98 5.48 -28.04
CA ARG A 102 0.44 5.88 -27.89
C ARG A 102 1.13 5.16 -26.75
N MET A 103 0.40 4.35 -25.99
CA MET A 103 0.94 3.60 -24.87
C MET A 103 1.84 2.47 -25.38
N SER A 104 3.08 2.43 -24.90
CA SER A 104 4.00 1.35 -25.23
C SER A 104 3.72 0.10 -24.37
N GLU A 105 4.06 -1.08 -24.89
CA GLU A 105 4.04 -2.31 -24.08
C GLU A 105 4.95 -2.18 -22.84
N ALA A 106 6.10 -1.53 -22.98
CA ALA A 106 7.01 -1.30 -21.87
C ALA A 106 6.38 -0.46 -20.73
N ASP A 107 5.58 0.56 -21.06
CA ASP A 107 4.86 1.35 -20.05
C ASP A 107 3.72 0.55 -19.42
N TRP A 108 3.04 -0.27 -20.21
CA TRP A 108 2.03 -1.20 -19.71
C TRP A 108 2.64 -2.19 -18.73
N ASP A 109 3.67 -2.92 -19.14
CA ASP A 109 4.34 -3.94 -18.34
C ASP A 109 4.93 -3.35 -17.06
N ALA A 110 5.62 -2.20 -17.15
CA ALA A 110 6.19 -1.55 -15.99
C ALA A 110 5.15 -1.23 -14.90
N VAL A 111 3.94 -0.80 -15.30
CA VAL A 111 2.85 -0.50 -14.37
C VAL A 111 2.26 -1.77 -13.77
N LEU A 112 1.99 -2.79 -14.59
CA LEU A 112 1.45 -4.06 -14.08
C LEU A 112 2.46 -4.79 -13.20
N ASP A 113 3.72 -4.85 -13.61
CA ASP A 113 4.78 -5.50 -12.84
C ASP A 113 4.98 -4.84 -11.48
N THR A 114 4.99 -3.51 -11.42
CA THR A 114 5.16 -2.81 -10.15
C THR A 114 3.90 -2.89 -9.29
N ASN A 115 2.74 -2.50 -9.83
CA ASN A 115 1.53 -2.26 -9.04
C ASN A 115 0.79 -3.55 -8.64
N LEU A 116 0.79 -4.55 -9.51
CA LEU A 116 0.04 -5.79 -9.32
C LEU A 116 0.95 -6.97 -9.00
N LYS A 117 1.93 -7.26 -9.87
CA LYS A 117 2.84 -8.39 -9.67
C LYS A 117 3.70 -8.20 -8.43
N GLY A 118 4.15 -6.98 -8.14
CA GLY A 118 4.87 -6.66 -6.91
C GLY A 118 4.06 -7.01 -5.65
N ALA A 119 2.78 -6.65 -5.61
CA ALA A 119 1.88 -6.99 -4.51
C ALA A 119 1.71 -8.52 -4.38
N PHE A 120 1.59 -9.24 -5.50
CA PHE A 120 1.56 -10.70 -5.52
C PHE A 120 2.85 -11.30 -4.96
N ILE A 121 4.02 -10.83 -5.39
CA ILE A 121 5.31 -11.40 -4.98
C ILE A 121 5.51 -11.22 -3.47
N PHE A 122 5.29 -10.00 -2.93
CA PHE A 122 5.40 -9.76 -1.49
C PHE A 122 4.39 -10.57 -0.68
N THR A 123 3.14 -10.65 -1.13
CA THR A 123 2.12 -11.47 -0.46
C THR A 123 2.52 -12.94 -0.44
N LYS A 124 3.01 -13.48 -1.56
CA LYS A 124 3.50 -14.86 -1.66
C LYS A 124 4.68 -15.10 -0.71
N ALA A 125 5.65 -14.20 -0.68
CA ALA A 125 6.86 -14.34 0.14
C ALA A 125 6.53 -14.44 1.65
N PHE A 126 5.55 -13.67 2.14
CA PHE A 126 5.15 -13.72 3.56
C PHE A 126 3.99 -14.68 3.87
N SER A 127 3.32 -15.27 2.86
CA SER A 127 2.15 -16.12 3.07
C SER A 127 2.41 -17.29 4.02
N ARG A 128 3.57 -17.96 3.87
CA ARG A 128 3.96 -19.08 4.74
C ARG A 128 4.14 -18.64 6.20
N ALA A 129 4.68 -17.44 6.44
CA ALA A 129 4.83 -16.88 7.79
C ALA A 129 3.45 -16.62 8.41
N PHE A 130 2.54 -15.97 7.70
CA PHE A 130 1.16 -15.73 8.16
C PHE A 130 0.40 -17.02 8.46
N LEU A 131 0.50 -18.02 7.57
CA LEU A 131 -0.12 -19.33 7.77
C LEU A 131 0.39 -20.03 9.03
N LYS A 132 1.71 -19.99 9.27
CA LYS A 132 2.35 -20.56 10.47
C LYS A 132 1.95 -19.81 11.75
N GLN A 133 1.91 -18.49 11.69
CA GLN A 133 1.49 -17.63 12.82
C GLN A 133 0.00 -17.74 13.13
N ARG A 134 -0.81 -18.21 12.17
CA ARG A 134 -2.29 -18.21 12.24
C ARG A 134 -2.84 -16.81 12.53
N SER A 135 -2.19 -15.80 12.02
CA SER A 135 -2.54 -14.38 12.18
C SER A 135 -1.81 -13.57 11.11
N GLY A 136 -2.45 -12.55 10.59
CA GLY A 136 -1.86 -11.61 9.66
C GLY A 136 -2.86 -10.58 9.16
N ARG A 137 -2.33 -9.47 8.64
CA ARG A 137 -3.10 -8.39 8.00
C ARG A 137 -2.42 -8.04 6.69
N ILE A 138 -3.13 -8.13 5.60
CA ILE A 138 -2.63 -7.71 4.28
C ILE A 138 -3.53 -6.60 3.77
N ILE A 139 -2.94 -5.47 3.41
CA ILE A 139 -3.66 -4.31 2.90
C ILE A 139 -3.04 -3.91 1.57
N ASN A 140 -3.84 -3.94 0.52
CA ASN A 140 -3.44 -3.57 -0.83
C ASN A 140 -3.90 -2.13 -1.10
N ILE A 141 -2.98 -1.22 -1.38
CA ILE A 141 -3.33 0.16 -1.75
C ILE A 141 -3.65 0.20 -3.24
N SER A 142 -4.96 0.24 -3.52
CA SER A 142 -5.52 0.37 -4.86
C SER A 142 -5.69 1.84 -5.25
N SER A 143 -6.80 2.21 -5.87
CA SER A 143 -7.19 3.57 -6.25
C SER A 143 -8.67 3.59 -6.67
N VAL A 144 -9.33 4.73 -6.54
CA VAL A 144 -10.65 4.95 -7.18
C VAL A 144 -10.57 4.80 -8.70
N ILE A 145 -9.41 5.10 -9.31
CA ILE A 145 -9.20 4.88 -10.76
C ILE A 145 -9.35 3.40 -11.14
N GLY A 146 -9.06 2.48 -10.24
CA GLY A 146 -9.35 1.06 -10.44
C GLY A 146 -10.85 0.72 -10.43
N LEU A 147 -11.71 1.62 -9.91
CA LEU A 147 -13.17 1.46 -9.90
C LEU A 147 -13.83 2.11 -11.11
N ILE A 148 -13.41 3.34 -11.45
CA ILE A 148 -14.10 4.16 -12.46
C ILE A 148 -13.34 4.33 -13.78
N GLY A 149 -12.04 3.96 -13.82
CA GLY A 149 -11.18 4.25 -14.96
C GLY A 149 -10.80 5.73 -15.06
N ASN A 150 -9.83 6.02 -15.92
CA ASN A 150 -9.48 7.40 -16.29
C ASN A 150 -8.83 7.41 -17.67
N ALA A 151 -9.15 8.38 -18.50
CA ALA A 151 -8.54 8.53 -19.81
C ALA A 151 -7.01 8.71 -19.68
N GLY A 152 -6.24 7.99 -20.50
CA GLY A 152 -4.78 8.00 -20.43
C GLY A 152 -4.16 7.13 -19.33
N GLN A 153 -4.96 6.39 -18.57
CA GLN A 153 -4.49 5.54 -17.46
C GLN A 153 -4.98 4.10 -17.57
N CYS A 154 -5.14 3.55 -18.77
CA CYS A 154 -5.69 2.20 -18.92
C CYS A 154 -4.82 1.12 -18.25
N ASN A 155 -3.47 1.23 -18.28
CA ASN A 155 -2.54 0.36 -17.56
C ASN A 155 -2.69 0.50 -16.04
N TYR A 156 -2.72 1.73 -15.53
CA TYR A 156 -2.88 2.02 -14.10
C TYR A 156 -4.24 1.53 -13.59
N ALA A 157 -5.33 1.88 -14.30
CA ALA A 157 -6.69 1.43 -13.98
C ALA A 157 -6.77 -0.09 -13.93
N ALA A 158 -6.23 -0.79 -14.95
CA ALA A 158 -6.17 -2.24 -14.99
C ALA A 158 -5.43 -2.82 -13.79
N SER A 159 -4.22 -2.30 -13.48
CA SER A 159 -3.42 -2.77 -12.35
C SER A 159 -4.13 -2.58 -11.00
N LYS A 160 -4.79 -1.43 -10.79
CA LYS A 160 -5.49 -1.11 -9.53
C LYS A 160 -6.83 -1.84 -9.42
N SER A 161 -7.54 -2.05 -10.52
CA SER A 161 -8.75 -2.87 -10.56
C SER A 161 -8.44 -4.34 -10.23
N ALA A 162 -7.36 -4.89 -10.76
CA ALA A 162 -6.96 -6.27 -10.51
C ALA A 162 -6.65 -6.55 -9.03
N LEU A 163 -6.19 -5.54 -8.27
CA LEU A 163 -5.96 -5.68 -6.82
C LEU A 163 -7.25 -6.00 -6.04
N PHE A 164 -8.42 -5.61 -6.52
CA PHE A 164 -9.68 -5.98 -5.85
C PHE A 164 -9.98 -7.48 -5.98
N GLY A 165 -9.79 -8.05 -7.18
CA GLY A 165 -9.91 -9.49 -7.42
C GLY A 165 -8.87 -10.27 -6.63
N PHE A 166 -7.61 -9.82 -6.68
CA PHE A 166 -6.52 -10.39 -5.91
C PHE A 166 -6.82 -10.41 -4.40
N THR A 167 -7.28 -9.27 -3.84
CA THR A 167 -7.67 -9.14 -2.44
C THR A 167 -8.73 -10.19 -2.04
N LYS A 168 -9.79 -10.31 -2.83
CA LYS A 168 -10.88 -11.26 -2.54
C LYS A 168 -10.41 -12.71 -2.58
N SER A 169 -9.58 -13.08 -3.55
CA SER A 169 -9.06 -14.43 -3.71
C SER A 169 -8.17 -14.82 -2.54
N ILE A 170 -7.20 -13.97 -2.17
CA ILE A 170 -6.30 -14.24 -1.05
C ILE A 170 -7.03 -14.22 0.29
N ALA A 171 -8.06 -13.36 0.46
CA ALA A 171 -8.90 -13.37 1.65
C ALA A 171 -9.60 -14.72 1.87
N ARG A 172 -10.10 -15.35 0.80
CA ARG A 172 -10.71 -16.69 0.85
C ARG A 172 -9.69 -17.77 1.17
N GLU A 173 -8.50 -17.69 0.58
CA GLU A 173 -7.44 -18.68 0.75
C GLU A 173 -6.84 -18.67 2.15
N LEU A 174 -6.59 -17.50 2.72
CA LEU A 174 -5.89 -17.33 3.99
C LEU A 174 -6.82 -17.15 5.20
N GLY A 175 -8.12 -16.90 4.98
CA GLY A 175 -9.08 -16.55 6.03
C GLY A 175 -9.21 -17.61 7.14
N SER A 176 -9.19 -18.90 6.79
CA SER A 176 -9.24 -20.02 7.76
C SER A 176 -8.04 -20.04 8.72
N ARG A 177 -7.01 -19.27 8.44
CA ARG A 177 -5.80 -19.11 9.24
C ARG A 177 -5.75 -17.78 10.00
N GLY A 178 -6.87 -17.09 10.15
CA GLY A 178 -6.93 -15.82 10.89
C GLY A 178 -6.26 -14.63 10.20
N VAL A 179 -6.01 -14.75 8.88
CA VAL A 179 -5.44 -13.66 8.09
C VAL A 179 -6.55 -12.88 7.41
N THR A 180 -6.58 -11.57 7.57
CA THR A 180 -7.48 -10.70 6.82
C THR A 180 -6.73 -10.03 5.65
N VAL A 181 -7.43 -9.89 4.53
CA VAL A 181 -6.87 -9.26 3.33
C VAL A 181 -7.88 -8.26 2.80
N ASN A 182 -7.52 -6.98 2.77
CA ASN A 182 -8.40 -5.91 2.30
C ASN A 182 -7.68 -4.99 1.33
N ALA A 183 -8.43 -4.20 0.59
CA ALA A 183 -7.91 -3.13 -0.25
C ALA A 183 -8.37 -1.77 0.30
N ILE A 184 -7.56 -0.76 0.12
CA ILE A 184 -7.97 0.64 0.25
C ILE A 184 -7.92 1.24 -1.15
N ALA A 185 -8.96 1.98 -1.52
CA ALA A 185 -9.06 2.72 -2.78
C ALA A 185 -8.99 4.23 -2.48
N PRO A 186 -7.78 4.82 -2.45
CA PRO A 186 -7.65 6.26 -2.28
C PRO A 186 -8.27 7.02 -3.45
N GLY A 187 -8.87 8.17 -3.15
CA GLY A 187 -9.18 9.21 -4.10
C GLY A 187 -7.95 10.01 -4.50
N PHE A 188 -8.13 11.29 -4.75
CA PHE A 188 -7.02 12.20 -5.03
C PHE A 188 -6.42 12.70 -3.71
N ILE A 189 -5.18 12.28 -3.46
CA ILE A 189 -4.44 12.55 -2.23
C ILE A 189 -3.31 13.54 -2.52
N GLU A 190 -3.10 14.53 -1.66
CA GLU A 190 -2.00 15.48 -1.75
C GLU A 190 -0.65 14.78 -1.53
N THR A 191 0.06 14.57 -2.62
CA THR A 191 1.39 13.95 -2.66
C THR A 191 2.23 14.65 -3.71
N ASP A 192 3.51 14.32 -3.82
CA ASP A 192 4.38 14.81 -4.91
C ASP A 192 3.77 14.56 -6.30
N MET A 193 2.98 13.50 -6.43
CA MET A 193 2.32 13.12 -7.70
C MET A 193 1.21 14.10 -8.09
N THR A 194 0.50 14.67 -7.13
CA THR A 194 -0.60 15.64 -7.34
C THR A 194 -0.16 17.09 -7.19
N ALA A 195 1.02 17.34 -6.61
CA ALA A 195 1.56 18.68 -6.39
C ALA A 195 1.85 19.45 -7.70
N THR A 196 2.09 18.74 -8.80
CA THR A 196 2.37 19.33 -10.12
C THR A 196 1.12 19.59 -10.96
N MET A 197 -0.06 19.35 -10.41
CA MET A 197 -1.34 19.55 -11.11
C MET A 197 -1.59 21.04 -11.34
N ALA A 198 -1.99 21.41 -12.57
CA ALA A 198 -2.36 22.78 -12.90
C ALA A 198 -3.55 23.26 -12.03
N PRO A 199 -3.58 24.54 -11.59
CA PRO A 199 -4.63 25.07 -10.74
C PRO A 199 -6.05 24.87 -11.28
N GLU A 200 -6.24 25.05 -12.59
CA GLU A 200 -7.52 24.87 -13.27
C GLU A 200 -8.00 23.40 -13.19
N MET A 201 -7.07 22.45 -13.41
CA MET A 201 -7.36 21.03 -13.32
C MET A 201 -7.68 20.63 -11.87
N ARG A 202 -6.99 21.21 -10.90
CA ARG A 202 -7.28 21.02 -9.47
C ARG A 202 -8.69 21.53 -9.11
N ALA A 203 -9.07 22.71 -9.61
CA ALA A 203 -10.38 23.29 -9.36
C ALA A 203 -11.52 22.43 -9.95
N GLU A 204 -11.35 21.91 -11.16
CA GLU A 204 -12.33 20.99 -11.78
C GLU A 204 -12.41 19.64 -11.05
N LEU A 205 -11.30 19.16 -10.53
CA LEU A 205 -11.27 17.93 -9.74
C LEU A 205 -12.03 18.10 -8.42
N LEU A 206 -11.82 19.21 -7.72
CA LEU A 206 -12.49 19.51 -6.45
C LEU A 206 -14.01 19.53 -6.59
N LYS A 207 -14.54 20.01 -7.72
CA LYS A 207 -15.99 19.98 -8.01
C LYS A 207 -16.58 18.57 -8.06
N LYS A 208 -15.75 17.56 -8.32
CA LYS A 208 -16.16 16.14 -8.38
C LYS A 208 -16.09 15.44 -7.03
N ILE A 209 -15.55 16.09 -6.02
CA ILE A 209 -15.38 15.53 -4.67
C ILE A 209 -16.42 16.19 -3.75
N PRO A 210 -17.41 15.46 -3.23
CA PRO A 210 -18.43 16.01 -2.34
C PRO A 210 -17.89 16.78 -1.13
N LEU A 211 -16.77 16.32 -0.53
CA LEU A 211 -16.12 17.05 0.56
C LEU A 211 -15.34 18.29 0.09
N ASN A 212 -15.30 18.56 -1.23
CA ASN A 212 -14.63 19.72 -1.85
C ASN A 212 -13.17 19.93 -1.39
N ALA A 213 -12.46 18.84 -1.05
CA ALA A 213 -11.08 18.84 -0.61
C ALA A 213 -10.36 17.61 -1.16
N LEU A 214 -9.05 17.75 -1.41
CA LEU A 214 -8.18 16.59 -1.60
C LEU A 214 -7.93 15.92 -0.25
N GLY A 215 -7.77 14.61 -0.24
CA GLY A 215 -7.34 13.89 0.94
C GLY A 215 -5.85 14.10 1.24
N HIS A 216 -5.46 13.82 2.46
CA HIS A 216 -4.05 13.79 2.88
C HIS A 216 -3.55 12.34 2.99
N PRO A 217 -2.24 12.07 2.86
CA PRO A 217 -1.66 10.75 3.10
C PRO A 217 -2.07 10.15 4.45
N GLU A 218 -2.28 10.99 5.45
CA GLU A 218 -2.70 10.64 6.80
C GLU A 218 -4.11 10.02 6.82
N ASP A 219 -5.03 10.44 5.94
CA ASP A 219 -6.38 9.85 5.84
C ASP A 219 -6.31 8.38 5.44
N ILE A 220 -5.39 8.07 4.51
CA ILE A 220 -5.14 6.70 4.07
C ILE A 220 -4.43 5.90 5.17
N ALA A 221 -3.53 6.53 5.91
CA ALA A 221 -2.82 5.90 7.01
C ALA A 221 -3.77 5.54 8.18
N GLU A 222 -4.77 6.37 8.48
CA GLU A 222 -5.81 6.07 9.47
C GLU A 222 -6.70 4.91 9.01
N ALA A 223 -7.12 4.89 7.76
CA ALA A 223 -7.88 3.76 7.19
C ALA A 223 -7.07 2.44 7.23
N ALA A 224 -5.78 2.52 6.92
CA ALA A 224 -4.88 1.37 7.02
C ALA A 224 -4.73 0.90 8.48
N LEU A 225 -4.60 1.81 9.44
CA LEU A 225 -4.54 1.50 10.86
C LEU A 225 -5.84 0.83 11.35
N PHE A 226 -6.99 1.33 10.93
CA PHE A 226 -8.29 0.74 11.24
C PHE A 226 -8.37 -0.71 10.78
N LEU A 227 -7.99 -1.00 9.54
CA LEU A 227 -8.01 -2.36 8.98
C LEU A 227 -6.94 -3.28 9.59
N ALA A 228 -5.76 -2.74 9.94
CA ALA A 228 -4.67 -3.50 10.55
C ALA A 228 -4.92 -3.83 12.02
N GLY A 229 -5.61 -2.93 12.73
CA GLY A 229 -5.85 -3.02 14.16
C GLY A 229 -6.98 -3.98 14.55
N PRO A 230 -7.30 -4.03 15.87
CA PRO A 230 -8.37 -4.87 16.40
C PRO A 230 -9.74 -4.59 15.79
N SER A 231 -10.01 -3.34 15.38
CA SER A 231 -11.28 -2.92 14.75
C SER A 231 -11.52 -3.60 13.40
N GLY A 232 -10.46 -3.92 12.66
CA GLY A 232 -10.51 -4.60 11.37
C GLY A 232 -10.56 -6.13 11.45
N ARG A 233 -10.58 -6.73 12.66
CA ARG A 233 -10.43 -8.18 12.85
C ARG A 233 -11.46 -9.05 12.12
N TYR A 234 -12.65 -8.52 11.85
CA TYR A 234 -13.75 -9.23 11.19
C TYR A 234 -14.06 -8.68 9.79
N ILE A 235 -13.12 -7.90 9.21
CA ILE A 235 -13.22 -7.32 7.88
C ILE A 235 -12.18 -8.01 6.99
N THR A 236 -12.65 -8.70 5.95
CA THR A 236 -11.78 -9.34 4.97
C THR A 236 -12.43 -9.40 3.59
N GLY A 237 -11.63 -9.33 2.53
CA GLY A 237 -12.10 -9.34 1.14
C GLY A 237 -12.75 -8.03 0.70
N GLN A 238 -12.67 -6.95 1.49
CA GLN A 238 -13.34 -5.69 1.23
C GLN A 238 -12.40 -4.68 0.54
N ALA A 239 -13.02 -3.77 -0.21
CA ALA A 239 -12.39 -2.56 -0.73
C ALA A 239 -12.99 -1.36 -0.02
N LEU A 240 -12.18 -0.66 0.76
CA LEU A 240 -12.56 0.56 1.47
C LEU A 240 -12.17 1.77 0.62
N THR A 241 -13.15 2.52 0.15
CA THR A 241 -12.93 3.77 -0.57
C THR A 241 -12.67 4.90 0.42
N VAL A 242 -11.62 5.69 0.19
CA VAL A 242 -11.23 6.86 1.02
C VAL A 242 -10.95 8.01 0.05
N ASP A 243 -11.98 8.74 -0.36
CA ASP A 243 -11.95 9.60 -1.54
C ASP A 243 -12.78 10.88 -1.43
N GLY A 244 -13.29 11.19 -0.23
CA GLY A 244 -14.16 12.35 -0.01
C GLY A 244 -15.54 12.23 -0.67
N GLY A 245 -15.97 11.00 -1.02
CA GLY A 245 -17.25 10.73 -1.66
C GLY A 245 -17.22 10.83 -3.18
N MET A 246 -16.06 10.86 -3.80
CA MET A 246 -15.93 10.99 -5.25
C MET A 246 -16.55 9.80 -6.01
N VAL A 247 -16.50 8.61 -5.43
CA VAL A 247 -17.07 7.38 -6.01
C VAL A 247 -18.08 6.80 -5.02
N MET A 248 -19.36 6.99 -5.32
CA MET A 248 -20.47 6.48 -4.54
C MET A 248 -21.40 5.63 -5.42
#